data_e27224f95432535e8d66a246b582ec47
#
_entry.id   e27224f95432535e8d66a246b582ec47
#
_cell.length_a   1.000
_cell.length_b   1.000
_cell.length_c   1.000
_cell.angle_alpha   90.00
_cell.angle_beta   90.00
_cell.angle_gamma   90.00
#
_symmetry.space_group_name_H-M   'P 1'
#
loop_
_entity.id
_entity.type
_entity.pdbx_description
1 polymer ?
#
loop_
_entity_poly.entity_id
_entity_poly.type
_entity_poly.pdbx_seq_one_letter_code
_entity_poly.pdbx_strand_id
1 'polypeptide(L)'
;MSMKGNKYGTHRVIEPQGVLTQAAWKIDNDMTKRYSNEIICNVTSLNIDSASFTQIEEACGGDEQKIGEMIMGIVAERGKQQNPVTGSGGMFKGEVAYIGEDLLAKPDFDLKVGDKIVSLVSCP
;
A
#
# COMPACT_ATOMS: atom_id res chain seq x y z
N MET A 1 -10.56 -5.38 -18.98
CA MET A 1 -11.79 -5.02 -18.24
C MET A 1 -11.50 -5.09 -16.74
N SER A 2 -11.85 -4.03 -16.02
CA SER A 2 -11.64 -3.99 -14.58
C SER A 2 -12.82 -4.59 -13.82
N MET A 3 -12.53 -5.10 -12.63
CA MET A 3 -13.55 -5.57 -11.69
C MET A 3 -14.11 -4.39 -10.90
N LYS A 4 -15.35 -4.49 -10.44
CA LYS A 4 -15.94 -3.44 -9.64
C LYS A 4 -15.43 -3.51 -8.21
N GLY A 5 -14.89 -2.40 -7.70
CA GLY A 5 -14.39 -2.29 -6.33
C GLY A 5 -15.46 -1.80 -5.35
N ASN A 6 -15.21 -2.09 -4.07
CA ASN A 6 -15.99 -1.52 -2.98
C ASN A 6 -15.52 -0.10 -2.70
N LYS A 7 -16.42 0.82 -2.40
CA LYS A 7 -16.09 2.23 -2.16
C LYS A 7 -15.13 2.47 -0.99
N TYR A 8 -15.04 1.52 -0.07
CA TYR A 8 -14.14 1.60 1.09
C TYR A 8 -12.85 0.76 0.92
N GLY A 9 -12.66 0.13 -0.24
CA GLY A 9 -11.49 -0.70 -0.50
C GLY A 9 -11.52 -2.08 0.15
N THR A 10 -12.65 -2.48 0.75
CA THR A 10 -12.75 -3.75 1.49
C THR A 10 -12.62 -4.98 0.61
N HIS A 11 -12.75 -4.83 -0.71
CA HIS A 11 -12.52 -5.92 -1.66
C HIS A 11 -11.09 -6.45 -1.65
N ARG A 12 -10.14 -5.66 -1.14
CA ARG A 12 -8.73 -6.08 -0.99
C ARG A 12 -8.43 -6.75 0.34
N VAL A 13 -9.34 -6.72 1.30
CA VAL A 13 -9.10 -7.26 2.64
C VAL A 13 -9.20 -8.77 2.64
N ILE A 14 -8.14 -9.44 3.14
CA ILE A 14 -8.11 -10.89 3.31
C ILE A 14 -8.46 -11.25 4.76
N GLU A 15 -7.81 -10.61 5.74
CA GLU A 15 -8.00 -10.89 7.17
C GLU A 15 -7.92 -9.61 8.01
N PRO A 16 -8.81 -9.42 8.97
CA PRO A 16 -10.14 -10.02 9.09
C PRO A 16 -11.12 -9.36 8.11
N GLN A 17 -12.02 -10.12 7.54
CA GLN A 17 -13.03 -9.57 6.62
C GLN A 17 -13.96 -8.61 7.35
N GLY A 18 -14.44 -7.60 6.61
CA GLY A 18 -15.38 -6.63 7.16
C GLY A 18 -14.76 -5.38 7.79
N VAL A 19 -13.42 -5.27 7.77
CA VAL A 19 -12.71 -4.07 8.25
C VAL A 19 -12.12 -3.30 7.07
N LEU A 20 -11.73 -2.04 7.30
CA LEU A 20 -11.04 -1.22 6.32
C LEU A 20 -9.62 -1.74 6.10
N THR A 21 -9.03 -1.40 4.96
CA THR A 21 -7.68 -1.85 4.59
C THR A 21 -6.61 -1.45 5.61
N GLN A 22 -6.75 -0.27 6.22
CA GLN A 22 -5.81 0.21 7.23
C GLN A 22 -5.84 -0.64 8.51
N ALA A 23 -7.04 -1.13 8.88
CA ALA A 23 -7.23 -1.96 10.07
C ALA A 23 -6.98 -3.44 9.81
N ALA A 24 -6.93 -3.85 8.56
CA ALA A 24 -6.75 -5.26 8.21
C ALA A 24 -5.34 -5.74 8.53
N TRP A 25 -5.24 -6.97 9.00
CA TRP A 25 -3.94 -7.62 9.18
C TRP A 25 -3.29 -7.94 7.83
N LYS A 26 -4.09 -8.44 6.90
CA LYS A 26 -3.60 -8.87 5.59
C LYS A 26 -4.52 -8.41 4.48
N ILE A 27 -3.93 -7.90 3.40
CA ILE A 27 -4.64 -7.47 2.20
C ILE A 27 -4.07 -8.15 0.96
N ASP A 28 -4.87 -8.17 -0.11
CA ASP A 28 -4.46 -8.66 -1.42
C ASP A 28 -3.77 -7.53 -2.19
N ASN A 29 -2.47 -7.66 -2.42
CA ASN A 29 -1.70 -6.71 -3.21
C ASN A 29 -1.36 -7.23 -4.62
N ASP A 30 -2.12 -8.15 -5.13
CA ASP A 30 -1.95 -8.65 -6.50
C ASP A 30 -2.40 -7.56 -7.50
N MET A 31 -1.44 -6.86 -8.07
CA MET A 31 -1.69 -5.73 -8.98
C MET A 31 -2.11 -6.19 -10.38
N THR A 32 -2.14 -7.48 -10.65
CA THR A 32 -2.76 -8.02 -11.87
C THR A 32 -4.28 -7.96 -11.78
N LYS A 33 -4.82 -7.96 -10.56
CA LYS A 33 -6.25 -7.72 -10.32
C LYS A 33 -6.47 -6.21 -10.29
N ARG A 34 -7.31 -5.72 -11.19
CA ARG A 34 -7.58 -4.28 -11.35
C ARG A 34 -9.05 -4.01 -11.09
N TYR A 35 -9.31 -3.07 -10.21
CA TYR A 35 -10.67 -2.69 -9.81
C TYR A 35 -11.00 -1.29 -10.32
N SER A 36 -12.29 -1.05 -10.56
CA SER A 36 -12.76 0.17 -11.22
C SER A 36 -12.57 1.45 -10.42
N ASN A 37 -12.33 1.34 -9.12
CA ASN A 37 -12.15 2.49 -8.22
C ASN A 37 -10.76 2.56 -7.60
N GLU A 38 -9.77 1.97 -8.24
CA GLU A 38 -8.39 1.94 -7.72
C GLU A 38 -7.43 2.72 -8.60
N ILE A 39 -6.35 3.19 -7.97
CA ILE A 39 -5.17 3.72 -8.66
C ILE A 39 -4.02 2.76 -8.34
N ILE A 40 -3.37 2.26 -9.37
CA ILE A 40 -2.19 1.41 -9.24
C ILE A 40 -0.96 2.21 -9.63
N CYS A 41 0.07 2.17 -8.79
CA CYS A 41 1.29 2.94 -8.99
C CYS A 41 2.51 2.02 -9.02
N ASN A 42 3.47 2.37 -9.86
CA ASN A 42 4.81 1.80 -9.79
C ASN A 42 5.59 2.60 -8.75
N VAL A 43 5.90 1.98 -7.63
CA VAL A 43 6.60 2.63 -6.53
C VAL A 43 8.08 2.77 -6.86
N THR A 44 8.61 3.98 -6.79
CA THR A 44 10.03 4.24 -6.99
C THR A 44 10.79 4.37 -5.68
N SER A 45 10.11 4.81 -4.62
CA SER A 45 10.74 5.01 -3.31
C SER A 45 9.69 4.87 -2.21
N LEU A 46 10.04 4.14 -1.16
CA LEU A 46 9.20 3.97 0.02
C LEU A 46 9.94 4.54 1.23
N ASN A 47 9.35 5.52 1.89
CA ASN A 47 9.84 6.05 3.15
C ASN A 47 9.08 5.38 4.29
N ILE A 48 9.83 4.70 5.15
CA ILE A 48 9.26 4.08 6.34
C ILE A 48 9.27 5.11 7.46
N ASP A 49 8.17 5.25 8.19
CA ASP A 49 8.08 6.24 9.26
C ASP A 49 9.07 5.94 10.40
N SER A 50 9.44 6.97 11.16
CA SER A 50 10.51 6.86 12.15
C SER A 50 10.18 5.88 13.27
N ALA A 51 8.94 5.80 13.72
CA ALA A 51 8.53 4.87 14.77
C ALA A 51 8.66 3.42 14.31
N SER A 52 8.22 3.13 13.09
CA SER A 52 8.32 1.80 12.49
C SER A 52 9.78 1.41 12.26
N PHE A 53 10.58 2.32 11.72
CA PHE A 53 12.00 2.07 11.45
C PHE A 53 12.77 1.83 12.75
N THR A 54 12.54 2.64 13.79
CA THR A 54 13.21 2.50 15.09
C THR A 54 12.92 1.13 15.70
N GLN A 55 11.66 0.70 15.68
CA GLN A 55 11.27 -0.60 16.21
C GLN A 55 11.98 -1.74 15.45
N ILE A 56 12.01 -1.66 14.12
CA ILE A 56 12.67 -2.68 13.29
C ILE A 56 14.18 -2.68 13.52
N GLU A 57 14.79 -1.49 13.60
CA GLU A 57 16.22 -1.35 13.86
C GLU A 57 16.61 -1.97 15.19
N GLU A 58 15.86 -1.72 16.25
CA GLU A 58 16.08 -2.31 17.57
C GLU A 58 15.93 -3.83 17.55
N ALA A 59 14.89 -4.34 16.87
CA ALA A 59 14.66 -5.77 16.76
C ALA A 59 15.77 -6.50 15.99
N CYS A 60 16.43 -5.82 15.07
CA CYS A 60 17.52 -6.37 14.24
C CYS A 60 18.91 -6.04 14.75
N GLY A 61 19.03 -5.32 15.86
CA GLY A 61 20.35 -4.93 16.41
C GLY A 61 21.15 -4.00 15.52
N GLY A 62 20.48 -3.20 14.67
CA GLY A 62 21.14 -2.27 13.77
C GLY A 62 21.72 -2.87 12.49
N ASP A 63 21.50 -4.14 12.22
CA ASP A 63 22.00 -4.82 11.00
C ASP A 63 21.12 -4.44 9.80
N GLU A 64 21.69 -3.71 8.85
CA GLU A 64 20.97 -3.22 7.67
C GLU A 64 20.37 -4.34 6.83
N GLN A 65 21.08 -5.46 6.67
CA GLN A 65 20.56 -6.59 5.90
C GLN A 65 19.33 -7.21 6.57
N LYS A 66 19.38 -7.39 7.88
CA LYS A 66 18.24 -7.93 8.64
C LYS A 66 17.05 -6.97 8.64
N ILE A 67 17.30 -5.67 8.70
CA ILE A 67 16.26 -4.64 8.59
C ILE A 67 15.54 -4.78 7.25
N GLY A 68 16.28 -4.87 6.15
CA GLY A 68 15.70 -5.05 4.81
C GLY A 68 14.89 -6.33 4.70
N GLU A 69 15.41 -7.44 5.22
CA GLU A 69 14.72 -8.74 5.22
C GLU A 69 13.42 -8.68 6.03
N MET A 70 13.43 -8.01 7.17
CA MET A 70 12.24 -7.86 8.02
C MET A 70 11.16 -7.04 7.32
N ILE A 71 11.53 -5.94 6.66
CA ILE A 71 10.59 -5.12 5.90
C ILE A 71 9.98 -5.92 4.74
N MET A 72 10.79 -6.62 3.98
CA MET A 72 10.32 -7.47 2.89
C MET A 72 9.39 -8.57 3.39
N GLY A 73 9.69 -9.13 4.56
CA GLY A 73 8.83 -10.14 5.20
C GLY A 73 7.46 -9.60 5.59
N ILE A 74 7.40 -8.37 6.10
CA ILE A 74 6.13 -7.71 6.45
C ILE A 74 5.26 -7.54 5.20
N VAL A 75 5.83 -7.04 4.13
CA VAL A 75 5.09 -6.84 2.87
C VAL A 75 4.64 -8.16 2.28
N ALA A 76 5.50 -9.18 2.29
CA ALA A 76 5.17 -10.50 1.74
C ALA A 76 4.04 -11.17 2.53
N GLU A 77 4.04 -11.06 3.85
CA GLU A 77 3.03 -11.68 4.71
C GLU A 77 1.71 -10.92 4.70
N ARG A 78 1.77 -9.60 4.81
CA ARG A 78 0.58 -8.76 5.00
C ARG A 78 0.03 -8.12 3.73
N GLY A 79 0.81 -8.10 2.66
CA GLY A 79 0.43 -7.43 1.41
C GLY A 79 0.54 -5.91 1.47
N LYS A 80 1.08 -5.36 2.56
CA LYS A 80 1.27 -3.91 2.75
C LYS A 80 2.41 -3.66 3.73
N GLN A 81 3.02 -2.47 3.62
CA GLN A 81 4.00 -2.01 4.59
C GLN A 81 3.26 -1.35 5.76
N GLN A 82 3.01 -2.12 6.79
CA GLN A 82 2.50 -1.64 8.06
C GLN A 82 3.16 -2.47 9.17
N ASN A 83 3.86 -1.81 10.09
CA ASN A 83 4.59 -2.50 11.14
C ASN A 83 3.59 -3.16 12.11
N PRO A 84 3.71 -4.48 12.35
CA PRO A 84 2.75 -5.18 13.22
C PRO A 84 2.84 -4.78 14.70
N VAL A 85 3.95 -4.17 15.12
CA VAL A 85 4.14 -3.72 16.51
C VAL A 85 3.62 -2.30 16.71
N THR A 86 4.01 -1.37 15.85
CA THR A 86 3.63 0.05 15.97
C THR A 86 2.33 0.40 15.26
N GLY A 87 1.90 -0.43 14.30
CA GLY A 87 0.74 -0.15 13.47
C GLY A 87 0.97 0.93 12.42
N SER A 88 2.17 1.47 12.33
CA SER A 88 2.52 2.55 11.42
C SER A 88 3.20 2.02 10.15
N GLY A 89 3.20 2.82 9.10
CA GLY A 89 3.76 2.44 7.81
C GLY A 89 4.76 3.45 7.30
N GLY A 90 4.32 4.34 6.44
CA GLY A 90 5.19 5.34 5.83
C GLY A 90 4.51 6.01 4.65
N MET A 91 5.31 6.57 3.76
CA MET A 91 4.82 7.19 2.54
C MET A 91 5.60 6.66 1.34
N PHE A 92 5.03 6.78 0.15
CA PHE A 92 5.73 6.39 -1.06
C PHE A 92 5.68 7.48 -2.11
N LYS A 93 6.62 7.39 -3.05
CA LYS A 93 6.62 8.18 -4.27
C LYS A 93 6.70 7.22 -5.46
N GLY A 94 5.97 7.53 -6.51
CA GLY A 94 5.89 6.64 -7.66
C GLY A 94 5.21 7.29 -8.85
N GLU A 95 4.89 6.45 -9.83
CA GLU A 95 4.25 6.86 -11.07
C GLU A 95 2.95 6.09 -11.25
N VAL A 96 1.89 6.78 -11.66
CA VAL A 96 0.59 6.17 -11.89
C VAL A 96 0.66 5.24 -13.09
N ALA A 97 0.31 3.96 -12.87
CA ALA A 97 0.29 2.94 -13.92
C ALA A 97 -1.12 2.58 -14.38
N TYR A 98 -2.12 2.76 -13.52
CA TYR A 98 -3.52 2.42 -13.82
C TYR A 98 -4.46 3.30 -13.02
N ILE A 99 -5.54 3.72 -13.66
CA ILE A 99 -6.63 4.46 -13.00
C ILE A 99 -7.94 3.76 -13.35
N GLY A 100 -8.72 3.42 -12.34
CA GLY A 100 -10.02 2.77 -12.53
C GLY A 100 -11.03 3.67 -13.23
N GLU A 101 -11.88 3.08 -14.05
CA GLU A 101 -12.87 3.80 -14.87
C GLU A 101 -13.86 4.61 -14.03
N ASP A 102 -14.21 4.15 -12.83
CA ASP A 102 -15.12 4.88 -11.93
C ASP A 102 -14.50 6.21 -11.46
N LEU A 103 -13.19 6.27 -11.34
CA LEU A 103 -12.48 7.49 -10.97
C LEU A 103 -12.40 8.46 -12.15
N LEU A 104 -12.12 7.94 -13.35
CA LEU A 104 -12.04 8.75 -14.56
C LEU A 104 -13.38 9.40 -14.93
N ALA A 105 -14.48 8.80 -14.50
CA ALA A 105 -15.83 9.33 -14.74
C ALA A 105 -16.16 10.55 -13.87
N LYS A 106 -15.36 10.83 -12.83
CA LYS A 106 -15.59 11.97 -11.93
C LYS A 106 -15.10 13.27 -12.57
N PRO A 107 -15.91 14.34 -12.59
CA PRO A 107 -15.54 15.58 -13.31
C PRO A 107 -14.33 16.31 -12.70
N ASP A 108 -14.06 16.14 -11.40
CA ASP A 108 -12.97 16.80 -10.70
C ASP A 108 -11.67 16.00 -10.69
N PHE A 109 -11.68 14.83 -11.32
CA PHE A 109 -10.51 13.94 -11.32
C PHE A 109 -9.58 14.31 -12.48
N ASP A 110 -8.36 14.76 -12.16
CA ASP A 110 -7.39 15.26 -13.14
C ASP A 110 -6.08 14.48 -13.19
N LEU A 111 -5.96 13.39 -12.40
CA LEU A 111 -4.78 12.55 -12.41
C LEU A 111 -4.75 11.69 -13.68
N LYS A 112 -3.56 11.43 -14.22
CA LYS A 112 -3.36 10.67 -15.46
C LYS A 112 -2.31 9.58 -15.28
N VAL A 113 -2.43 8.53 -16.05
CA VAL A 113 -1.39 7.49 -16.15
C VAL A 113 -0.09 8.16 -16.60
N GLY A 114 1.00 7.85 -15.92
CA GLY A 114 2.30 8.47 -16.13
C GLY A 114 2.61 9.63 -15.20
N ASP A 115 1.62 10.13 -14.44
CA ASP A 115 1.87 11.19 -13.47
C ASP A 115 2.71 10.69 -12.31
N LYS A 116 3.65 11.51 -11.86
CA LYS A 116 4.45 11.23 -10.66
C LYS A 116 3.69 11.74 -9.45
N ILE A 117 3.59 10.89 -8.43
CA ILE A 117 2.84 11.20 -7.22
C ILE A 117 3.63 10.88 -5.97
N VAL A 118 3.23 11.50 -4.87
CA VAL A 118 3.65 11.17 -3.51
C VAL A 118 2.40 10.88 -2.71
N SER A 119 2.37 9.74 -2.04
CA SER A 119 1.27 9.37 -1.14
C SER A 119 1.73 9.44 0.30
N LEU A 120 0.90 10.01 1.17
CA LEU A 120 1.16 10.07 2.60
C LEU A 120 0.94 8.73 3.30
N VAL A 121 0.38 7.75 2.59
CA VAL A 121 0.20 6.38 3.09
C VAL A 121 0.89 5.41 2.15
N SER A 122 1.52 4.40 2.72
CA SER A 122 2.26 3.40 1.94
C SER A 122 1.38 2.26 1.45
N CYS A 123 0.21 2.18 1.93
CA CYS A 123 -0.70 1.05 1.77
C CYS A 123 -1.73 1.28 0.65
N PRO A 124 -2.31 0.24 0.27
CA PRO A 124 -1.80 -1.06 -0.05
C PRO A 124 -1.09 -1.06 -1.32
#